data_81459508ef073d72e1c16954a66d0716
#
_entry.id   81459508ef073d72e1c16954a66d0716
#
_cell.length_a   1.000
_cell.length_b   1.000
_cell.length_c   1.000
_cell.angle_alpha   90.00
_cell.angle_beta   90.00
_cell.angle_gamma   90.00
#
_symmetry.space_group_name_H-M   'P 1'
#
loop_
_entity.id
_entity.type
_entity.pdbx_description
1 polymer ?
#
loop_
_entity_poly.entity_id
_entity_poly.type
_entity_poly.pdbx_seq_one_letter_code
_entity_poly.pdbx_strand_id
1 'polypeptide(L)'
;MLNSQIENIINMYYQGGNEELYVAKSAERLELPVEIVAFCATHNVELKIMTNYENPSEKWYFTMGEYKEGNFEVEYTTILSVSKLANVYALEHSFEVLNKDPNKIEPVLVGDAEAAYNVGQFDLEELVKQCYEAMNFTRMFWVEALRTVENIQFAEGITLFGPYVTQEDILFRDVLDILPD
;
A
#
# COMPACT_ATOMS: atom_id res chain seq x y z
N MET A 1 5.18 16.98 8.85
CA MET A 1 5.98 15.75 8.97
C MET A 1 6.04 15.02 7.63
N LEU A 2 4.93 14.63 6.99
CA LEU A 2 4.94 13.96 5.68
C LEU A 2 5.65 14.77 4.58
N ASN A 3 5.33 16.05 4.41
CA ASN A 3 5.98 16.89 3.38
C ASN A 3 7.52 16.92 3.49
N SER A 4 8.06 16.99 4.70
CA SER A 4 9.53 16.97 4.88
C SER A 4 10.15 15.61 4.53
N GLN A 5 9.44 14.51 4.72
CA GLN A 5 9.89 13.20 4.28
C GLN A 5 9.87 13.08 2.76
N ILE A 6 8.82 13.60 2.11
CA ILE A 6 8.71 13.68 0.64
C ILE A 6 9.86 14.49 0.06
N GLU A 7 10.15 15.70 0.58
CA GLU A 7 11.25 16.53 0.13
C GLU A 7 12.61 15.82 0.29
N ASN A 8 12.81 15.10 1.40
CA ASN A 8 14.04 14.33 1.61
C ASN A 8 14.22 13.21 0.58
N ILE A 9 13.13 12.48 0.27
CA ILE A 9 13.15 11.43 -0.76
C ILE A 9 13.50 12.02 -2.12
N ILE A 10 12.84 13.11 -2.50
CA ILE A 10 13.08 13.79 -3.78
C ILE A 10 14.55 14.18 -3.89
N ASN A 11 15.08 14.85 -2.87
CA ASN A 11 16.46 15.30 -2.86
C ASN A 11 17.47 14.14 -2.87
N MET A 12 17.16 13.06 -2.16
CA MET A 12 18.08 11.94 -1.97
C MET A 12 18.13 11.00 -3.19
N TYR A 13 16.97 10.66 -3.72
CA TYR A 13 16.87 9.61 -4.75
C TYR A 13 16.59 10.16 -6.15
N TYR A 14 15.74 11.17 -6.26
CA TYR A 14 15.26 11.66 -7.55
C TYR A 14 16.04 12.83 -8.14
N GLN A 15 16.61 13.70 -7.30
CA GLN A 15 17.46 14.82 -7.75
C GLN A 15 18.94 14.59 -7.51
N GLY A 16 19.28 13.80 -6.50
CA GLY A 16 20.67 13.52 -6.12
C GLY A 16 21.40 12.51 -7.01
N GLY A 17 20.69 11.83 -7.90
CA GLY A 17 21.28 10.79 -8.77
C GLY A 17 21.80 9.57 -7.99
N ASN A 18 21.24 9.27 -6.82
CA ASN A 18 21.66 8.18 -5.95
C ASN A 18 20.92 6.86 -6.30
N GLU A 19 21.01 6.45 -7.57
CA GLU A 19 20.37 5.22 -8.06
C GLU A 19 20.79 3.98 -7.29
N GLU A 20 22.10 3.85 -6.99
CA GLU A 20 22.59 2.71 -6.21
C GLU A 20 21.95 2.63 -4.82
N LEU A 21 21.77 3.78 -4.16
CA LEU A 21 21.12 3.83 -2.85
C LEU A 21 19.62 3.51 -2.96
N TYR A 22 18.97 3.99 -4.02
CA TYR A 22 17.56 3.68 -4.30
C TYR A 22 17.34 2.18 -4.49
N VAL A 23 18.16 1.54 -5.33
CA VAL A 23 18.12 0.09 -5.58
C VAL A 23 18.40 -0.68 -4.29
N ALA A 24 19.43 -0.29 -3.53
CA ALA A 24 19.76 -0.95 -2.27
C ALA A 24 18.61 -0.88 -1.25
N LYS A 25 17.96 0.30 -1.13
CA LYS A 25 16.80 0.48 -0.25
C LYS A 25 15.58 -0.30 -0.72
N SER A 26 15.32 -0.32 -2.02
CA SER A 26 14.21 -1.08 -2.59
C SER A 26 14.37 -2.60 -2.42
N ALA A 27 15.59 -3.08 -2.35
CA ALA A 27 15.90 -4.49 -2.09
C ALA A 27 15.73 -4.91 -0.61
N GLU A 28 15.63 -3.95 0.33
CA GLU A 28 15.41 -4.26 1.74
C GLU A 28 14.07 -4.99 1.94
N ARG A 29 14.03 -5.92 2.90
CA ARG A 29 12.80 -6.61 3.31
C ARG A 29 12.25 -5.95 4.56
N LEU A 30 10.97 -5.65 4.54
CA LEU A 30 10.24 -5.21 5.72
C LEU A 30 9.49 -6.40 6.33
N GLU A 31 9.52 -6.47 7.65
CA GLU A 31 8.76 -7.47 8.40
C GLU A 31 7.55 -6.80 9.05
N LEU A 32 6.44 -7.53 9.07
CA LEU A 32 5.27 -7.09 9.83
C LEU A 32 5.56 -7.16 11.34
N PRO A 33 5.08 -6.18 12.12
CA PRO A 33 5.04 -6.28 13.57
C PRO A 33 4.38 -7.59 14.03
N VAL A 34 5.00 -8.23 15.03
CA VAL A 34 4.55 -9.52 15.54
C VAL A 34 3.10 -9.48 16.06
N GLU A 35 2.66 -8.34 16.55
CA GLU A 35 1.30 -8.10 17.03
C GLU A 35 0.27 -8.23 15.89
N ILE A 36 0.61 -7.74 14.68
CA ILE A 36 -0.25 -7.84 13.49
C ILE A 36 -0.32 -9.30 13.03
N VAL A 37 0.81 -10.00 13.02
CA VAL A 37 0.85 -11.45 12.68
C VAL A 37 0.00 -12.26 13.67
N ALA A 38 0.11 -11.96 14.97
CA ALA A 38 -0.68 -12.60 16.02
C ALA A 38 -2.19 -12.30 15.87
N PHE A 39 -2.55 -11.07 15.51
CA PHE A 39 -3.93 -10.69 15.22
C PHE A 39 -4.49 -11.55 14.07
N CYS A 40 -3.76 -11.68 12.96
CA CYS A 40 -4.19 -12.50 11.83
C CYS A 40 -4.45 -13.95 12.25
N ALA A 41 -3.55 -14.55 13.02
CA ALA A 41 -3.71 -15.92 13.51
C ALA A 41 -4.93 -16.08 14.43
N THR A 42 -5.18 -15.08 15.30
CA THR A 42 -6.27 -15.14 16.29
C THR A 42 -7.65 -14.92 15.66
N HIS A 43 -7.73 -14.07 14.63
CA HIS A 43 -8.98 -13.68 13.97
C HIS A 43 -9.23 -14.41 12.64
N ASN A 44 -8.42 -15.43 12.33
CA ASN A 44 -8.51 -16.21 11.09
C ASN A 44 -8.47 -15.31 9.84
N VAL A 45 -7.56 -14.33 9.84
CA VAL A 45 -7.31 -13.44 8.70
C VAL A 45 -6.29 -14.11 7.78
N GLU A 46 -6.62 -14.27 6.51
CA GLU A 46 -5.66 -14.73 5.51
C GLU A 46 -4.68 -13.61 5.18
N LEU A 47 -3.39 -13.85 5.42
CA LEU A 47 -2.31 -12.92 5.12
C LEU A 47 -1.58 -13.34 3.86
N LYS A 48 -1.60 -12.48 2.83
CA LYS A 48 -0.79 -12.63 1.62
C LYS A 48 0.21 -11.49 1.51
N ILE A 49 1.42 -11.80 1.12
CA ILE A 49 2.45 -10.83 0.82
C ILE A 49 2.59 -10.78 -0.70
N MET A 50 2.39 -9.61 -1.31
CA MET A 50 2.83 -9.39 -2.68
C MET A 50 4.28 -8.93 -2.66
N THR A 51 5.16 -9.90 -2.79
CA THR A 51 6.58 -9.63 -2.90
C THR A 51 6.97 -9.49 -4.36
N ASN A 52 6.87 -8.30 -4.89
CA ASN A 52 7.81 -7.91 -5.93
C ASN A 52 9.09 -7.48 -5.20
N TYR A 53 10.16 -8.23 -5.39
CA TYR A 53 11.44 -8.03 -4.67
C TYR A 53 12.04 -6.63 -4.87
N GLU A 54 11.48 -5.85 -5.74
CA GLU A 54 12.07 -4.72 -6.43
C GLU A 54 11.22 -3.45 -6.38
N ASN A 55 10.13 -3.43 -5.60
CA ASN A 55 9.40 -2.19 -5.38
C ASN A 55 9.97 -1.42 -4.18
N PRO A 56 9.93 -0.08 -4.18
CA PRO A 56 10.33 0.75 -3.06
C PRO A 56 9.35 0.66 -1.87
N SER A 57 8.47 -0.33 -1.90
CA SER A 57 7.49 -0.62 -0.84
C SER A 57 7.26 -2.11 -0.70
N GLU A 58 6.73 -2.52 0.46
CA GLU A 58 6.10 -3.83 0.62
C GLU A 58 4.61 -3.68 0.81
N LYS A 59 3.84 -4.67 0.29
CA LYS A 59 2.39 -4.72 0.40
C LYS A 59 1.93 -6.02 1.01
N TRP A 60 1.04 -5.91 1.98
CA TRP A 60 0.37 -7.03 2.63
C TRP A 60 -1.12 -6.93 2.41
N TYR A 61 -1.72 -8.06 2.06
CA TYR A 61 -3.17 -8.21 1.87
C TYR A 61 -3.71 -9.04 3.02
N PHE A 62 -4.67 -8.50 3.72
CA PHE A 62 -5.37 -9.11 4.85
C PHE A 62 -6.80 -9.40 4.43
N THR A 63 -7.10 -10.63 4.07
CA THR A 63 -8.44 -11.04 3.68
C THR A 63 -9.18 -11.55 4.92
N MET A 64 -10.31 -10.94 5.20
CA MET A 64 -11.13 -11.20 6.37
C MET A 64 -12.46 -11.81 5.96
N GLY A 65 -12.91 -12.72 6.77
CA GLY A 65 -14.17 -13.43 6.87
C GLY A 65 -15.20 -13.23 5.77
N GLU A 66 -15.63 -14.32 5.22
CA GLU A 66 -16.69 -14.37 4.24
C GLU A 66 -18.06 -14.31 4.93
N TYR A 67 -18.91 -13.38 4.52
CA TYR A 67 -20.33 -13.47 4.77
C TYR A 67 -21.01 -14.14 3.60
N LYS A 68 -21.75 -15.25 3.87
CA LYS A 68 -22.46 -16.04 2.84
C LYS A 68 -23.93 -16.06 3.11
N GLU A 69 -24.73 -15.66 2.11
CA GLU A 69 -26.18 -15.81 2.15
C GLU A 69 -26.70 -16.19 0.76
N GLY A 70 -27.23 -17.39 0.63
CA GLY A 70 -27.68 -17.93 -0.65
C GLY A 70 -26.53 -18.03 -1.66
N ASN A 71 -26.65 -17.32 -2.77
CA ASN A 71 -25.65 -17.26 -3.83
C ASN A 71 -24.68 -16.07 -3.69
N PHE A 72 -24.76 -15.30 -2.61
CA PHE A 72 -23.90 -14.15 -2.39
C PHE A 72 -22.86 -14.44 -1.33
N GLU A 73 -21.66 -13.95 -1.58
CA GLU A 73 -20.52 -14.01 -0.68
C GLU A 73 -19.84 -12.64 -0.66
N VAL A 74 -19.51 -12.14 0.51
CA VAL A 74 -18.80 -10.87 0.67
C VAL A 74 -17.43 -11.14 1.24
N GLU A 75 -16.40 -10.72 0.55
CA GLU A 75 -15.02 -10.74 0.99
C GLU A 75 -14.56 -9.33 1.34
N TYR A 76 -13.85 -9.18 2.44
CA TYR A 76 -13.26 -7.92 2.87
C TYR A 76 -11.74 -8.02 2.85
N THR A 77 -11.09 -7.07 2.21
CA THR A 77 -9.62 -7.01 2.15
C THR A 77 -9.12 -5.68 2.67
N THR A 78 -8.07 -5.72 3.48
CA THR A 78 -7.28 -4.55 3.87
C THR A 78 -5.91 -4.67 3.22
N ILE A 79 -5.44 -3.59 2.59
CA ILE A 79 -4.12 -3.51 1.98
C ILE A 79 -3.29 -2.55 2.81
N LEU A 80 -2.17 -3.04 3.33
CA LEU A 80 -1.14 -2.24 3.97
C LEU A 80 0.04 -2.09 3.02
N SER A 81 0.35 -0.85 2.65
CA SER A 81 1.55 -0.50 1.89
C SER A 81 2.53 0.23 2.79
N VAL A 82 3.78 -0.20 2.85
CA VAL A 82 4.83 0.43 3.66
C VAL A 82 6.01 0.78 2.79
N SER A 83 6.39 2.06 2.79
CA SER A 83 7.54 2.53 2.02
C SER A 83 8.85 2.06 2.63
N LYS A 84 9.80 1.68 1.78
CA LYS A 84 11.20 1.39 2.13
C LYS A 84 12.07 2.65 2.09
N LEU A 85 11.58 3.70 1.41
CA LEU A 85 12.31 4.95 1.22
C LEU A 85 12.09 5.95 2.36
N ALA A 86 10.96 5.84 3.08
CA ALA A 86 10.62 6.71 4.20
C ALA A 86 9.75 5.98 5.22
N ASN A 87 9.66 6.53 6.42
CA ASN A 87 8.75 6.03 7.46
C ASN A 87 7.30 6.45 7.17
N VAL A 88 6.76 5.92 6.08
CA VAL A 88 5.38 6.19 5.63
C VAL A 88 4.68 4.89 5.32
N TYR A 89 3.41 4.80 5.73
CA TYR A 89 2.54 3.69 5.38
C TYR A 89 1.18 4.21 4.88
N ALA A 90 0.49 3.40 4.10
CA ALA A 90 -0.87 3.64 3.66
C ALA A 90 -1.74 2.41 3.94
N LEU A 91 -3.01 2.65 4.24
CA LEU A 91 -4.03 1.62 4.40
C LEU A 91 -5.19 1.90 3.46
N GLU A 92 -5.64 0.85 2.81
CA GLU A 92 -6.80 0.84 1.95
C GLU A 92 -7.68 -0.35 2.33
N HIS A 93 -8.99 -0.14 2.39
CA HIS A 93 -9.96 -1.17 2.67
C HIS A 93 -10.84 -1.38 1.45
N SER A 94 -11.12 -2.63 1.13
CA SER A 94 -12.02 -3.00 0.06
C SER A 94 -13.03 -4.05 0.52
N PHE A 95 -14.11 -4.16 -0.23
CA PHE A 95 -14.99 -5.31 -0.20
C PHE A 95 -15.37 -5.73 -1.62
N GLU A 96 -15.63 -7.02 -1.78
CA GLU A 96 -16.14 -7.59 -3.02
C GLU A 96 -17.36 -8.45 -2.73
N VAL A 97 -18.44 -8.25 -3.48
CA VAL A 97 -19.63 -9.11 -3.44
C VAL A 97 -19.58 -10.07 -4.60
N LEU A 98 -19.30 -11.32 -4.29
CA LEU A 98 -19.29 -12.41 -5.25
C LEU A 98 -20.71 -12.98 -5.42
N ASN A 99 -21.23 -12.96 -6.64
CA ASN A 99 -22.47 -13.64 -6.97
C ASN A 99 -22.14 -15.01 -7.58
N LYS A 100 -22.46 -16.10 -6.88
CA LYS A 100 -22.22 -17.48 -7.31
C LYS A 100 -23.41 -18.12 -8.08
N ASP A 101 -24.43 -17.33 -8.44
CA ASP A 101 -25.50 -17.80 -9.32
C ASP A 101 -24.90 -18.21 -10.68
N PRO A 102 -25.13 -19.46 -11.16
CA PRO A 102 -24.60 -19.90 -12.44
C PRO A 102 -25.22 -19.17 -13.65
N ASN A 103 -26.35 -18.51 -13.46
CA ASN A 103 -27.03 -17.74 -14.48
C ASN A 103 -26.78 -16.23 -14.35
N LYS A 104 -25.85 -15.81 -13.50
CA LYS A 104 -25.55 -14.40 -13.29
C LYS A 104 -25.07 -13.73 -14.57
N ILE A 105 -25.45 -12.47 -14.71
CA ILE A 105 -24.86 -11.53 -15.64
C ILE A 105 -24.10 -10.52 -14.78
N GLU A 106 -22.80 -10.38 -15.03
CA GLU A 106 -22.01 -9.41 -14.29
C GLU A 106 -22.63 -8.00 -14.34
N PRO A 107 -22.51 -7.18 -13.30
CA PRO A 107 -21.24 -6.80 -12.68
C PRO A 107 -20.96 -7.38 -11.30
N VAL A 108 -19.69 -7.45 -10.94
CA VAL A 108 -19.20 -7.60 -9.57
C VAL A 108 -19.41 -6.29 -8.83
N LEU A 109 -19.92 -6.33 -7.61
CA LEU A 109 -20.01 -5.15 -6.76
C LEU A 109 -18.77 -5.09 -5.87
N VAL A 110 -17.96 -4.06 -6.08
CA VAL A 110 -16.75 -3.77 -5.31
C VAL A 110 -16.79 -2.37 -4.73
N GLY A 111 -16.08 -2.13 -3.66
CA GLY A 111 -15.88 -0.80 -3.11
C GLY A 111 -14.52 -0.69 -2.43
N ASP A 112 -13.88 0.47 -2.61
CA ASP A 112 -12.60 0.81 -2.00
C ASP A 112 -12.77 2.09 -1.17
N ALA A 113 -12.11 2.15 0.00
CA ALA A 113 -12.14 3.31 0.89
C ALA A 113 -10.93 3.32 1.83
N GLU A 114 -10.66 4.50 2.39
CA GLU A 114 -9.73 4.65 3.52
C GLU A 114 -10.37 4.26 4.86
N ALA A 115 -11.69 4.23 4.93
CA ALA A 115 -12.43 3.84 6.12
C ALA A 115 -12.83 2.36 6.05
N ALA A 116 -12.71 1.67 7.17
CA ALA A 116 -13.09 0.28 7.31
C ALA A 116 -14.58 0.05 7.03
N TYR A 117 -14.91 -1.03 6.33
CA TYR A 117 -16.27 -1.45 6.04
C TYR A 117 -16.86 -2.36 7.13
N ASN A 118 -16.01 -3.02 7.91
CA ASN A 118 -16.44 -3.91 9.00
C ASN A 118 -15.56 -3.77 10.23
N VAL A 119 -15.99 -4.37 11.34
CA VAL A 119 -15.29 -4.31 12.63
C VAL A 119 -13.91 -4.95 12.55
N GLY A 120 -13.75 -6.05 11.81
CA GLY A 120 -12.45 -6.71 11.68
C GLY A 120 -11.40 -5.84 10.99
N GLN A 121 -11.80 -5.13 9.90
CA GLN A 121 -10.93 -4.15 9.24
C GLN A 121 -10.60 -2.97 10.17
N PHE A 122 -11.59 -2.49 10.94
CA PHE A 122 -11.37 -1.40 11.90
C PHE A 122 -10.39 -1.80 13.01
N ASP A 123 -10.56 -2.98 13.59
CA ASP A 123 -9.66 -3.48 14.65
C ASP A 123 -8.23 -3.67 14.13
N LEU A 124 -8.08 -4.18 12.90
CA LEU A 124 -6.77 -4.28 12.24
C LEU A 124 -6.16 -2.89 11.99
N GLU A 125 -6.94 -1.94 11.50
CA GLU A 125 -6.50 -0.55 11.25
C GLU A 125 -5.95 0.08 12.52
N GLU A 126 -6.67 -0.01 13.65
CA GLU A 126 -6.23 0.55 14.93
C GLU A 126 -4.94 -0.13 15.43
N LEU A 127 -4.81 -1.44 15.24
CA LEU A 127 -3.58 -2.16 15.59
C LEU A 127 -2.40 -1.74 14.72
N VAL A 128 -2.59 -1.66 13.40
CA VAL A 128 -1.56 -1.18 12.45
C VAL A 128 -1.11 0.22 12.84
N LYS A 129 -2.06 1.12 13.08
CA LYS A 129 -1.76 2.49 13.51
C LYS A 129 -0.91 2.51 14.77
N GLN A 130 -1.30 1.79 15.82
CA GLN A 130 -0.54 1.71 17.07
C GLN A 130 0.90 1.21 16.85
N CYS A 131 1.08 0.14 16.07
CA CYS A 131 2.40 -0.42 15.80
C CYS A 131 3.29 0.54 15.02
N TYR A 132 2.77 1.11 13.92
CA TYR A 132 3.59 1.95 13.04
C TYR A 132 3.84 3.35 13.64
N GLU A 133 2.89 3.95 14.36
CA GLU A 133 3.12 5.21 15.07
C GLU A 133 4.19 5.05 16.17
N ALA A 134 4.19 3.91 16.89
CA ALA A 134 5.24 3.61 17.87
C ALA A 134 6.64 3.51 17.24
N MET A 135 6.74 3.14 15.98
CA MET A 135 7.96 3.10 15.18
C MET A 135 8.25 4.43 14.44
N ASN A 136 7.51 5.51 14.74
CA ASN A 136 7.59 6.82 14.10
C ASN A 136 7.26 6.82 12.60
N PHE A 137 6.41 5.92 12.15
CA PHE A 137 5.84 6.02 10.81
C PHE A 137 4.66 6.99 10.79
N THR A 138 4.42 7.60 9.62
CA THR A 138 3.31 8.51 9.37
C THR A 138 2.35 7.83 8.38
N ARG A 139 1.05 7.80 8.70
CA ARG A 139 0.04 7.38 7.73
C ARG A 139 -0.11 8.43 6.64
N MET A 140 -0.15 7.98 5.39
CA MET A 140 -0.52 8.78 4.25
C MET A 140 -1.98 8.47 3.87
N PHE A 141 -2.77 9.51 3.66
CA PHE A 141 -4.16 9.41 3.23
C PHE A 141 -4.28 9.72 1.73
N TRP A 142 -5.38 9.31 1.10
CA TRP A 142 -5.63 9.51 -0.34
C TRP A 142 -5.49 10.97 -0.80
N VAL A 143 -5.97 11.90 0.03
CA VAL A 143 -5.83 13.34 -0.26
C VAL A 143 -4.38 13.78 -0.38
N GLU A 144 -3.47 13.11 0.29
CA GLU A 144 -2.03 13.34 0.23
C GLU A 144 -1.39 12.52 -0.89
N ALA A 145 -1.79 11.25 -1.02
CA ALA A 145 -1.34 10.32 -2.03
C ALA A 145 -1.45 10.91 -3.45
N LEU A 146 -2.58 11.53 -3.75
CA LEU A 146 -2.90 12.12 -5.05
C LEU A 146 -2.23 13.47 -5.33
N ARG A 147 -1.52 14.07 -4.37
CA ARG A 147 -0.79 15.32 -4.61
C ARG A 147 0.35 15.10 -5.59
N THR A 148 0.36 15.93 -6.63
CA THR A 148 1.46 15.94 -7.59
C THR A 148 2.74 16.43 -6.93
N VAL A 149 3.84 15.76 -7.24
CA VAL A 149 5.17 16.17 -6.83
C VAL A 149 5.76 17.05 -7.92
N GLU A 150 6.16 18.25 -7.53
CA GLU A 150 6.81 19.20 -8.43
C GLU A 150 8.33 19.02 -8.43
N ASN A 151 8.98 19.44 -9.51
CA ASN A 151 10.44 19.49 -9.63
C ASN A 151 11.18 18.15 -9.70
N ILE A 152 10.50 17.05 -10.03
CA ILE A 152 11.18 15.82 -10.45
C ILE A 152 11.53 15.95 -11.93
N GLN A 153 12.81 15.85 -12.25
CA GLN A 153 13.30 15.79 -13.62
C GLN A 153 13.80 14.37 -13.92
N PHE A 154 13.15 13.71 -14.86
CA PHE A 154 13.60 12.42 -15.37
C PHE A 154 14.56 12.64 -16.54
N ALA A 155 15.62 11.81 -16.64
CA ALA A 155 16.68 11.97 -17.63
C ALA A 155 16.17 12.04 -19.07
N GLU A 156 15.08 11.34 -19.40
CA GLU A 156 14.46 11.31 -20.72
C GLU A 156 13.13 12.08 -20.81
N GLY A 157 12.72 12.74 -19.74
CA GLY A 157 11.49 13.54 -19.70
C GLY A 157 10.18 12.73 -19.71
N ILE A 158 10.24 11.41 -19.70
CA ILE A 158 9.08 10.51 -19.75
C ILE A 158 9.26 9.43 -18.69
N THR A 159 8.23 9.25 -17.87
CA THR A 159 8.12 8.08 -17.00
C THR A 159 6.99 7.19 -17.47
N LEU A 160 6.96 5.93 -17.04
CA LEU A 160 5.82 5.03 -17.26
C LEU A 160 4.51 5.60 -16.65
N PHE A 161 4.64 6.50 -15.67
CA PHE A 161 3.53 7.16 -14.95
C PHE A 161 3.06 8.45 -15.66
N GLY A 162 3.66 8.83 -16.80
CA GLY A 162 3.33 10.06 -17.52
C GLY A 162 4.05 11.31 -16.97
N PRO A 163 3.61 12.51 -17.34
CA PRO A 163 4.31 13.76 -16.99
C PRO A 163 4.11 14.18 -15.51
N TYR A 164 3.20 13.56 -14.82
CA TYR A 164 2.85 13.91 -13.43
C TYR A 164 3.04 12.70 -12.53
N VAL A 165 3.89 12.87 -11.52
CA VAL A 165 4.17 11.88 -10.49
C VAL A 165 3.53 12.34 -9.19
N THR A 166 2.87 11.45 -8.50
CA THR A 166 2.22 11.73 -7.22
C THR A 166 3.09 11.36 -6.02
N GLN A 167 2.68 11.79 -4.83
CA GLN A 167 3.36 11.37 -3.60
C GLN A 167 3.29 9.86 -3.38
N GLU A 168 2.17 9.23 -3.78
CA GLU A 168 2.03 7.77 -3.74
C GLU A 168 3.07 7.10 -4.65
N ASP A 169 3.23 7.60 -5.87
CA ASP A 169 4.13 6.99 -6.83
C ASP A 169 5.57 6.97 -6.32
N ILE A 170 6.07 8.12 -5.81
CA ILE A 170 7.46 8.20 -5.33
C ILE A 170 7.72 7.40 -4.04
N LEU A 171 6.68 7.08 -3.28
CA LEU A 171 6.80 6.33 -2.01
C LEU A 171 6.67 4.83 -2.20
N PHE A 172 5.83 4.40 -3.16
CA PHE A 172 5.41 3.00 -3.21
C PHE A 172 5.62 2.32 -4.57
N ARG A 173 6.03 3.06 -5.61
CA ARG A 173 6.22 2.53 -6.97
C ARG A 173 7.62 2.85 -7.50
N ASP A 174 8.14 2.00 -8.37
CA ASP A 174 9.40 2.29 -9.06
C ASP A 174 9.19 3.31 -10.19
N VAL A 175 9.25 4.58 -9.83
CA VAL A 175 9.09 5.69 -10.77
C VAL A 175 10.33 5.88 -11.65
N LEU A 176 11.51 5.42 -11.18
CA LEU A 176 12.75 5.52 -11.93
C LEU A 176 12.88 4.43 -13.01
N ASP A 177 12.05 3.38 -12.90
CA ASP A 177 12.08 2.21 -13.83
C ASP A 177 13.49 1.59 -13.94
N ILE A 178 14.18 1.51 -12.79
CA ILE A 178 15.56 0.99 -12.71
C ILE A 178 15.67 -0.29 -11.87
N LEU A 179 14.58 -0.69 -11.23
CA LEU A 179 14.55 -1.92 -10.46
C LEU A 179 14.34 -3.10 -11.41
N PRO A 180 15.00 -4.25 -11.16
CA PRO A 180 14.81 -5.43 -12.01
C PRO A 180 13.37 -5.98 -11.90
N ASP A 181 12.83 -6.55 -12.96
CA ASP A 181 11.48 -7.16 -13.06
C ASP A 181 11.32 -8.44 -12.22
#